data_d2a4305bd4332047675aad390b1e944b
#
_entry.id   d2a4305bd4332047675aad390b1e944b
#
_cell.length_a   1.000
_cell.length_b   1.000
_cell.length_c   1.000
_cell.angle_alpha   90.00
_cell.angle_beta   90.00
_cell.angle_gamma   90.00
#
_symmetry.space_group_name_H-M   'P 1'
#
loop_
_entity.id
_entity.type
_entity.pdbx_description
1 polymer ?
#
loop_
_entity_poly.entity_id
_entity_poly.type
_entity_poly.pdbx_seq_one_letter_code
_entity_poly.pdbx_strand_id
1 'polypeptide(L)'
;VGSEMCIRDSYYTGQTHKIGEVHEGAATMDWMEQEQERGITITSAATTCFWKGHRINLIDTPGHVDFTVEVERSLRVLDGAITVFDSVAGVEPQSETVWRQADKYKVPRICFCNKMDRIGANFYRCLDMIKDRLGARPMAIQLPIGAEAEFRGVVDLLQMKAIIYTGDTADSPIEIQDIPADLKEKAEQ
;
A
#
# COMPACT_ATOMS: atom_id res chain seq x y z
N VAL A 1 -8.33 2.07 1.30
CA VAL A 1 -7.10 1.37 0.85
C VAL A 1 -5.99 1.47 1.88
N GLY A 2 -5.74 2.65 2.49
CA GLY A 2 -4.75 2.82 3.57
C GLY A 2 -5.13 2.06 4.83
N SER A 3 -6.37 2.17 5.25
CA SER A 3 -6.92 1.52 6.45
C SER A 3 -6.82 -0.01 6.40
N GLU A 4 -6.98 -0.61 5.23
CA GLU A 4 -6.82 -2.07 5.04
C GLU A 4 -5.38 -2.53 5.35
N MET A 5 -4.37 -1.74 4.98
CA MET A 5 -2.98 -2.03 5.34
C MET A 5 -2.75 -1.91 6.84
N CYS A 6 -3.25 -0.84 7.47
CA CYS A 6 -3.14 -0.65 8.91
C CYS A 6 -3.83 -1.76 9.72
N ILE A 7 -4.98 -2.28 9.24
CA ILE A 7 -5.66 -3.44 9.80
C ILE A 7 -4.76 -4.67 9.77
N ARG A 8 -4.15 -4.96 8.62
CA ARG A 8 -3.23 -6.08 8.47
C ARG A 8 -2.02 -5.94 9.39
N ASP A 9 -1.39 -4.78 9.41
CA ASP A 9 -0.24 -4.52 10.25
C ASP A 9 -0.58 -4.71 11.74
N SER A 10 -1.74 -4.23 12.18
CA SER A 10 -2.23 -4.42 13.54
C SER A 10 -2.50 -5.88 13.88
N TYR A 11 -3.01 -6.66 12.94
CA TYR A 11 -3.25 -8.09 13.10
C TYR A 11 -1.94 -8.88 13.20
N TYR A 12 -1.03 -8.72 12.22
CA TYR A 12 0.24 -9.46 12.21
C TYR A 12 1.20 -9.08 13.34
N THR A 13 1.05 -7.88 13.90
CA THR A 13 1.81 -7.45 15.09
C THR A 13 1.13 -7.83 16.41
N GLY A 14 -0.02 -8.51 16.37
CA GLY A 14 -0.75 -9.00 17.55
C GLY A 14 -1.48 -7.92 18.32
N GLN A 15 -1.70 -6.74 17.73
CA GLN A 15 -2.48 -5.66 18.36
C GLN A 15 -3.99 -5.93 18.27
N THR A 16 -4.43 -6.64 17.24
CA THR A 16 -5.83 -7.03 17.06
C THR A 16 -5.94 -8.54 16.85
N HIS A 17 -7.07 -9.13 17.30
CA HIS A 17 -7.31 -10.57 17.20
C HIS A 17 -8.12 -10.98 15.95
N LYS A 18 -8.60 -10.00 15.16
CA LYS A 18 -9.37 -10.23 13.93
C LYS A 18 -8.92 -9.26 12.85
N ILE A 19 -8.83 -9.77 11.63
CA ILE A 19 -8.76 -8.93 10.42
C ILE A 19 -10.20 -8.46 10.17
N GLY A 20 -10.47 -7.17 10.44
CA GLY A 20 -11.73 -6.53 10.09
C GLY A 20 -11.69 -6.00 8.67
N GLU A 21 -12.82 -5.96 7.97
CA GLU A 21 -12.94 -5.29 6.68
C GLU A 21 -13.52 -3.87 6.86
N VAL A 22 -13.03 -2.92 6.07
CA VAL A 22 -13.48 -1.51 6.09
C VAL A 22 -14.98 -1.44 5.77
N HIS A 23 -15.44 -2.28 4.83
CA HIS A 23 -16.84 -2.32 4.41
C HIS A 23 -17.80 -2.89 5.46
N GLU A 24 -17.29 -3.62 6.46
CA GLU A 24 -18.07 -4.16 7.56
C GLU A 24 -18.04 -3.28 8.82
N GLY A 25 -17.40 -2.10 8.74
CA GLY A 25 -17.24 -1.19 9.89
C GLY A 25 -16.37 -1.75 11.01
N ALA A 26 -15.58 -2.79 10.72
CA ALA A 26 -14.75 -3.51 11.69
C ALA A 26 -13.27 -3.04 11.69
N ALA A 27 -12.95 -1.96 10.98
CA ALA A 27 -11.61 -1.41 10.93
C ALA A 27 -11.25 -0.73 12.25
N THR A 28 -10.19 -1.19 12.90
CA THR A 28 -9.74 -0.70 14.21
C THR A 28 -9.35 0.78 14.20
N MET A 29 -8.99 1.33 13.04
CA MET A 29 -8.57 2.73 12.88
C MET A 29 -9.75 3.64 12.56
N ASP A 30 -10.88 3.14 12.04
CA ASP A 30 -12.10 3.90 11.77
C ASP A 30 -12.98 3.87 13.05
N TRP A 31 -12.71 4.75 13.98
CA TRP A 31 -13.35 4.76 15.30
C TRP A 31 -14.63 5.59 15.33
N MET A 32 -14.88 6.43 14.31
CA MET A 32 -16.10 7.24 14.21
C MET A 32 -17.23 6.45 13.55
N GLU A 33 -18.44 6.53 14.10
CA GLU A 33 -19.63 5.90 13.54
C GLU A 33 -19.87 6.28 12.06
N GLN A 34 -19.59 7.53 11.70
CA GLN A 34 -19.71 8.02 10.33
C GLN A 34 -18.67 7.42 9.36
N GLU A 35 -17.49 7.07 9.83
CA GLU A 35 -16.47 6.37 9.05
C GLU A 35 -16.90 4.94 8.78
N GLN A 36 -17.43 4.28 9.79
CA GLN A 36 -17.94 2.91 9.71
C GLN A 36 -19.17 2.80 8.78
N GLU A 37 -20.11 3.75 8.87
CA GLU A 37 -21.30 3.79 8.01
C GLU A 37 -20.94 4.05 6.53
N ARG A 38 -19.96 4.89 6.26
CA ARG A 38 -19.57 5.30 4.90
C ARG A 38 -18.48 4.43 4.30
N GLY A 39 -17.78 3.62 5.12
CA GLY A 39 -16.65 2.81 4.70
C GLY A 39 -15.45 3.64 4.19
N ILE A 40 -15.29 4.87 4.72
CA ILE A 40 -14.18 5.77 4.37
C ILE A 40 -13.59 6.40 5.65
N THR A 41 -12.28 6.53 5.70
CA THR A 41 -11.59 7.27 6.75
C THR A 41 -11.83 8.77 6.59
N ILE A 42 -12.27 9.44 7.64
CA ILE A 42 -12.53 10.90 7.67
C ILE A 42 -11.44 11.61 8.46
N THR A 43 -11.05 11.05 9.60
CA THR A 43 -10.07 11.64 10.53
C THR A 43 -8.81 10.79 10.56
N SER A 44 -7.64 11.42 10.66
CA SER A 44 -6.40 10.68 10.83
C SER A 44 -6.39 9.94 12.16
N ALA A 45 -6.07 8.65 12.12
CA ALA A 45 -5.93 7.80 13.30
C ALA A 45 -4.48 7.36 13.46
N ALA A 46 -4.01 7.26 14.71
CA ALA A 46 -2.66 6.84 15.02
C ALA A 46 -2.65 5.59 15.90
N THR A 47 -1.81 4.64 15.56
CA THR A 47 -1.58 3.44 16.37
C THR A 47 -0.09 3.12 16.45
N THR A 48 0.29 2.29 17.41
CA THR A 48 1.67 1.83 17.56
C THR A 48 1.70 0.31 17.47
N CYS A 49 2.60 -0.21 16.66
CA CYS A 49 2.89 -1.63 16.63
C CYS A 49 4.39 -1.90 16.82
N PHE A 50 4.74 -3.15 17.11
CA PHE A 50 6.11 -3.59 17.29
C PHE A 50 6.43 -4.70 16.29
N TRP A 51 7.50 -4.52 15.53
CA TRP A 51 7.95 -5.51 14.56
C TRP A 51 9.47 -5.68 14.62
N LYS A 52 9.94 -6.91 14.76
CA LYS A 52 11.38 -7.26 14.83
C LYS A 52 12.18 -6.36 15.76
N GLY A 53 11.64 -6.07 16.96
CA GLY A 53 12.30 -5.23 17.98
C GLY A 53 12.22 -3.72 17.74
N HIS A 54 11.55 -3.27 16.68
CA HIS A 54 11.32 -1.86 16.38
C HIS A 54 9.91 -1.44 16.77
N ARG A 55 9.78 -0.24 17.31
CA ARG A 55 8.51 0.43 17.51
C ARG A 55 8.15 1.20 16.25
N ILE A 56 6.97 0.93 15.69
CA ILE A 56 6.44 1.58 14.50
C ILE A 56 5.17 2.32 14.89
N ASN A 57 5.14 3.64 14.68
CA ASN A 57 3.96 4.46 14.86
C ASN A 57 3.32 4.65 13.48
N LEU A 58 2.13 4.11 13.31
CA LEU A 58 1.35 4.20 12.07
C LEU A 58 0.37 5.36 12.20
N ILE A 59 0.29 6.19 11.17
CA ILE A 59 -0.74 7.21 11.02
C ILE A 59 -1.50 6.88 9.74
N ASP A 60 -2.75 6.46 9.89
CA ASP A 60 -3.67 6.30 8.77
C ASP A 60 -4.32 7.64 8.45
N THR A 61 -4.30 8.03 7.18
CA THR A 61 -4.81 9.31 6.72
C THR A 61 -5.91 9.12 5.70
N PRO A 62 -6.97 9.98 5.72
CA PRO A 62 -8.02 9.90 4.72
C PRO A 62 -7.46 10.15 3.31
N GLY A 63 -7.92 9.35 2.35
CA GLY A 63 -7.54 9.47 0.94
C GLY A 63 -8.41 10.45 0.13
N HIS A 64 -9.43 11.05 0.74
CA HIS A 64 -10.37 11.92 0.04
C HIS A 64 -9.89 13.37 -0.02
N VAL A 65 -10.17 14.06 -1.14
CA VAL A 65 -9.71 15.44 -1.37
C VAL A 65 -10.19 16.46 -0.32
N ASP A 66 -11.34 16.23 0.27
CA ASP A 66 -11.93 17.13 1.28
C ASP A 66 -11.13 17.15 2.59
N PHE A 67 -10.28 16.14 2.82
CA PHE A 67 -9.53 15.96 4.06
C PHE A 67 -8.02 16.24 3.93
N THR A 68 -7.62 17.04 2.96
CA THR A 68 -6.19 17.38 2.70
C THR A 68 -5.49 18.02 3.88
N VAL A 69 -6.22 18.73 4.75
CA VAL A 69 -5.66 19.36 5.96
C VAL A 69 -5.17 18.31 6.96
N GLU A 70 -5.88 17.21 7.11
CA GLU A 70 -5.48 16.10 7.99
C GLU A 70 -4.21 15.43 7.47
N VAL A 71 -4.12 15.23 6.15
CA VAL A 71 -2.91 14.72 5.50
C VAL A 71 -1.73 15.68 5.73
N GLU A 72 -1.92 16.99 5.55
CA GLU A 72 -0.86 17.99 5.73
C GLU A 72 -0.36 18.05 7.18
N ARG A 73 -1.25 17.91 8.16
CA ARG A 73 -0.86 17.83 9.59
C ARG A 73 0.01 16.60 9.86
N SER A 74 -0.38 15.45 9.33
CA SER A 74 0.33 14.19 9.50
C SER A 74 1.73 14.27 8.87
N LEU A 75 1.87 14.83 7.67
CA LEU A 75 3.15 14.94 6.96
C LEU A 75 4.26 15.67 7.75
N ARG A 76 3.88 16.53 8.71
CA ARG A 76 4.87 17.29 9.52
C ARG A 76 5.64 16.43 10.51
N VAL A 77 5.13 15.27 10.86
CA VAL A 77 5.68 14.40 11.90
C VAL A 77 6.15 13.05 11.35
N LEU A 78 6.00 12.80 10.04
CA LEU A 78 6.34 11.53 9.42
C LEU A 78 7.83 11.44 9.12
N ASP A 79 8.44 10.31 9.48
CA ASP A 79 9.78 9.90 9.05
C ASP A 79 9.77 9.33 7.61
N GLY A 80 8.64 8.77 7.19
CA GLY A 80 8.41 8.23 5.86
C GLY A 80 6.94 7.96 5.62
N ALA A 81 6.55 7.74 4.37
CA ALA A 81 5.19 7.46 3.98
C ALA A 81 5.09 6.28 3.02
N ILE A 82 3.99 5.54 3.11
CA ILE A 82 3.60 4.54 2.12
C ILE A 82 2.48 5.16 1.29
N THR A 83 2.74 5.35 0.00
CA THR A 83 1.73 5.83 -0.95
C THR A 83 1.11 4.64 -1.66
N VAL A 84 -0.18 4.44 -1.47
CA VAL A 84 -0.91 3.31 -2.06
C VAL A 84 -1.62 3.77 -3.33
N PHE A 85 -1.25 3.15 -4.46
CA PHE A 85 -1.90 3.35 -5.75
C PHE A 85 -2.82 2.18 -6.08
N ASP A 86 -3.97 2.47 -6.67
CA ASP A 86 -4.83 1.48 -7.29
C ASP A 86 -4.22 1.07 -8.64
N SER A 87 -3.89 -0.20 -8.83
CA SER A 87 -3.25 -0.68 -10.07
C SER A 87 -4.15 -0.59 -11.31
N VAL A 88 -5.46 -0.39 -11.11
CA VAL A 88 -6.43 -0.16 -12.21
C VAL A 88 -6.53 1.32 -12.54
N ALA A 89 -6.66 2.21 -11.55
CA ALA A 89 -6.80 3.65 -11.76
C ALA A 89 -5.44 4.35 -11.98
N GLY A 90 -4.38 3.85 -11.35
CA GLY A 90 -3.06 4.46 -11.37
C GLY A 90 -2.97 5.72 -10.52
N VAL A 91 -2.34 6.75 -11.05
CA VAL A 91 -2.22 8.06 -10.39
C VAL A 91 -3.47 8.89 -10.65
N GLU A 92 -4.17 9.23 -9.59
CA GLU A 92 -5.38 10.07 -9.60
C GLU A 92 -5.07 11.51 -9.14
N PRO A 93 -5.94 12.50 -9.39
CA PRO A 93 -5.73 13.89 -8.97
C PRO A 93 -5.47 14.05 -7.47
N GLN A 94 -6.10 13.19 -6.65
CA GLN A 94 -5.87 13.15 -5.20
C GLN A 94 -4.43 12.75 -4.87
N SER A 95 -3.93 11.72 -5.58
CA SER A 95 -2.55 11.26 -5.43
C SER A 95 -1.54 12.37 -5.75
N GLU A 96 -1.80 13.17 -6.80
CA GLU A 96 -0.95 14.31 -7.18
C GLU A 96 -0.92 15.38 -6.07
N THR A 97 -2.07 15.67 -5.47
CA THR A 97 -2.18 16.68 -4.40
C THR A 97 -1.39 16.25 -3.17
N VAL A 98 -1.59 15.03 -2.70
CA VAL A 98 -0.88 14.47 -1.54
C VAL A 98 0.62 14.34 -1.82
N TRP A 99 0.98 13.97 -3.05
CA TRP A 99 2.38 13.87 -3.47
C TRP A 99 3.12 15.20 -3.36
N ARG A 100 2.51 16.30 -3.89
CA ARG A 100 3.08 17.65 -3.79
C ARG A 100 3.20 18.13 -2.34
N GLN A 101 2.25 17.79 -1.48
CA GLN A 101 2.35 18.09 -0.06
C GLN A 101 3.52 17.33 0.59
N ALA A 102 3.68 16.05 0.28
CA ALA A 102 4.80 15.26 0.79
C ALA A 102 6.17 15.79 0.31
N ASP A 103 6.25 16.31 -0.93
CA ASP A 103 7.46 16.98 -1.45
C ASP A 103 7.78 18.26 -0.65
N LYS A 104 6.77 19.07 -0.35
CA LYS A 104 6.91 20.29 0.48
C LYS A 104 7.52 19.98 1.83
N TYR A 105 7.14 18.87 2.46
CA TYR A 105 7.67 18.42 3.76
C TYR A 105 8.88 17.48 3.65
N LYS A 106 9.34 17.18 2.43
CA LYS A 106 10.50 16.30 2.16
C LYS A 106 10.35 14.91 2.77
N VAL A 107 9.14 14.39 2.81
CA VAL A 107 8.86 13.06 3.36
C VAL A 107 9.26 12.00 2.33
N PRO A 108 10.19 11.07 2.64
CA PRO A 108 10.53 9.96 1.76
C PRO A 108 9.35 9.00 1.64
N ARG A 109 9.22 8.35 0.48
CA ARG A 109 8.05 7.52 0.17
C ARG A 109 8.43 6.17 -0.41
N ILE A 110 7.70 5.15 0.01
CA ILE A 110 7.61 3.85 -0.68
C ILE A 110 6.23 3.79 -1.32
N CYS A 111 6.16 3.37 -2.59
CA CYS A 111 4.90 3.23 -3.31
C CYS A 111 4.45 1.76 -3.29
N PHE A 112 3.18 1.54 -3.06
CA PHE A 112 2.55 0.23 -3.07
C PHE A 112 1.44 0.20 -4.13
N CYS A 113 1.59 -0.68 -5.13
CA CYS A 113 0.56 -0.91 -6.15
C CYS A 113 -0.40 -1.99 -5.66
N ASN A 114 -1.57 -1.56 -5.22
CA ASN A 114 -2.62 -2.43 -4.67
C ASN A 114 -3.59 -2.89 -5.76
N LYS A 115 -4.39 -3.91 -5.46
CA LYS A 115 -5.44 -4.46 -6.32
C LYS A 115 -4.91 -5.02 -7.64
N MET A 116 -3.76 -5.69 -7.58
CA MET A 116 -3.18 -6.37 -8.75
C MET A 116 -4.03 -7.54 -9.27
N ASP A 117 -4.93 -8.04 -8.46
CA ASP A 117 -5.91 -9.08 -8.73
C ASP A 117 -7.14 -8.60 -9.52
N ARG A 118 -7.36 -7.28 -9.63
CA ARG A 118 -8.52 -6.72 -10.31
C ARG A 118 -8.34 -6.64 -11.82
N ILE A 119 -9.45 -6.78 -12.56
CA ILE A 119 -9.49 -6.62 -14.02
C ILE A 119 -9.01 -5.21 -14.41
N GLY A 120 -8.08 -5.15 -15.34
CA GLY A 120 -7.45 -3.90 -15.81
C GLY A 120 -6.24 -3.45 -14.96
N ALA A 121 -5.83 -4.23 -13.97
CA ALA A 121 -4.64 -3.94 -13.18
C ALA A 121 -3.37 -4.00 -14.04
N ASN A 122 -2.52 -2.96 -13.93
CA ASN A 122 -1.28 -2.89 -14.67
C ASN A 122 -0.20 -2.12 -13.89
N PHE A 123 0.76 -2.85 -13.36
CA PHE A 123 1.88 -2.33 -12.59
C PHE A 123 2.75 -1.36 -13.40
N TYR A 124 3.11 -1.73 -14.63
CA TYR A 124 4.00 -0.92 -15.47
C TYR A 124 3.37 0.40 -15.87
N ARG A 125 2.07 0.39 -16.18
CA ARG A 125 1.29 1.62 -16.40
C ARG A 125 1.31 2.51 -15.16
N CYS A 126 1.21 1.94 -13.97
CA CYS A 126 1.32 2.69 -12.72
C CYS A 126 2.67 3.38 -12.59
N LEU A 127 3.78 2.68 -12.90
CA LEU A 127 5.12 3.25 -12.88
C LEU A 127 5.27 4.38 -13.89
N ASP A 128 4.75 4.23 -15.10
CA ASP A 128 4.78 5.28 -16.12
C ASP A 128 3.99 6.51 -15.68
N MET A 129 2.80 6.31 -15.11
CA MET A 129 2.01 7.42 -14.56
C MET A 129 2.71 8.14 -13.40
N ILE A 130 3.45 7.42 -12.55
CA ILE A 130 4.27 8.03 -11.48
C ILE A 130 5.36 8.91 -12.09
N LYS A 131 6.02 8.47 -13.17
CA LYS A 131 7.02 9.30 -13.88
C LYS A 131 6.39 10.52 -14.52
N ASP A 132 5.30 10.33 -15.28
CA ASP A 132 4.74 11.36 -16.15
C ASP A 132 3.94 12.41 -15.36
N ARG A 133 3.14 11.98 -14.36
CA ARG A 133 2.25 12.86 -13.61
C ARG A 133 2.87 13.43 -12.34
N LEU A 134 3.70 12.64 -11.66
CA LEU A 134 4.33 13.05 -10.41
C LEU A 134 5.75 13.58 -10.59
N GLY A 135 6.33 13.43 -11.79
CA GLY A 135 7.72 13.83 -12.07
C GLY A 135 8.75 13.05 -11.27
N ALA A 136 8.37 11.90 -10.72
CA ALA A 136 9.22 11.09 -9.86
C ALA A 136 10.08 10.11 -10.68
N ARG A 137 11.11 9.57 -10.04
CA ARG A 137 11.94 8.48 -10.59
C ARG A 137 11.70 7.21 -9.78
N PRO A 138 10.65 6.44 -10.07
CA PRO A 138 10.38 5.21 -9.34
C PRO A 138 11.46 4.18 -9.62
N MET A 139 11.87 3.48 -8.57
CA MET A 139 12.70 2.30 -8.63
C MET A 139 11.88 1.12 -8.10
N ALA A 140 11.63 0.14 -8.96
CA ALA A 140 10.95 -1.06 -8.53
C ALA A 140 11.85 -1.88 -7.59
N ILE A 141 11.32 -2.30 -6.46
CA ILE A 141 11.96 -3.24 -5.53
C ILE A 141 11.29 -4.60 -5.57
N GLN A 142 10.08 -4.66 -6.15
CA GLN A 142 9.34 -5.88 -6.42
C GLN A 142 8.67 -5.78 -7.79
N LEU A 143 8.58 -6.91 -8.51
CA LEU A 143 7.83 -7.03 -9.76
C LEU A 143 6.67 -8.00 -9.57
N PRO A 144 5.48 -7.73 -10.11
CA PRO A 144 4.36 -8.68 -10.02
C PRO A 144 4.60 -9.90 -10.90
N ILE A 145 4.16 -11.06 -10.42
CA ILE A 145 4.09 -12.30 -11.18
C ILE A 145 2.64 -12.52 -11.58
N GLY A 146 2.35 -12.23 -12.85
CA GLY A 146 0.99 -12.18 -13.37
C GLY A 146 0.26 -10.88 -13.02
N ALA A 147 -0.98 -10.79 -13.47
CA ALA A 147 -1.91 -9.70 -13.15
C ALA A 147 -3.34 -10.23 -13.23
N GLU A 148 -4.30 -9.53 -12.66
CA GLU A 148 -5.71 -9.93 -12.63
C GLU A 148 -5.87 -11.32 -12.00
N ALA A 149 -6.64 -12.21 -12.60
CA ALA A 149 -6.83 -13.58 -12.15
C ALA A 149 -5.55 -14.42 -12.15
N GLU A 150 -4.53 -14.03 -12.92
CA GLU A 150 -3.22 -14.70 -12.98
C GLU A 150 -2.20 -14.14 -11.97
N PHE A 151 -2.59 -13.15 -11.16
CA PHE A 151 -1.72 -12.61 -10.12
C PHE A 151 -1.50 -13.66 -9.02
N ARG A 152 -0.25 -14.10 -8.87
CA ARG A 152 0.09 -15.20 -7.94
C ARG A 152 1.25 -14.88 -6.99
N GLY A 153 1.86 -13.71 -7.11
CA GLY A 153 2.98 -13.36 -6.25
C GLY A 153 3.82 -12.21 -6.78
N VAL A 154 5.02 -12.09 -6.23
CA VAL A 154 5.96 -11.03 -6.61
C VAL A 154 7.38 -11.58 -6.72
N VAL A 155 8.20 -10.97 -7.57
CA VAL A 155 9.65 -11.12 -7.55
C VAL A 155 10.23 -10.08 -6.61
N ASP A 156 10.93 -10.51 -5.59
CA ASP A 156 11.71 -9.63 -4.71
C ASP A 156 13.08 -9.40 -5.36
N LEU A 157 13.33 -8.17 -5.80
CA LEU A 157 14.56 -7.79 -6.50
C LEU A 157 15.75 -7.60 -5.55
N LEU A 158 15.51 -7.45 -4.25
CA LEU A 158 16.57 -7.35 -3.25
C LEU A 158 17.15 -8.74 -2.93
N GLN A 159 16.28 -9.75 -2.90
CA GLN A 159 16.67 -11.14 -2.64
C GLN A 159 16.90 -11.95 -3.93
N MET A 160 16.47 -11.43 -5.08
CA MET A 160 16.46 -12.10 -6.38
C MET A 160 15.73 -13.46 -6.31
N LYS A 161 14.54 -13.44 -5.69
CA LYS A 161 13.68 -14.63 -5.51
C LYS A 161 12.22 -14.28 -5.83
N ALA A 162 11.48 -15.28 -6.28
CA ALA A 162 10.05 -15.21 -6.44
C ALA A 162 9.36 -15.63 -5.13
N ILE A 163 8.39 -14.84 -4.70
CA ILE A 163 7.50 -15.11 -3.56
C ILE A 163 6.13 -15.42 -4.14
N ILE A 164 5.69 -16.65 -4.03
CA ILE A 164 4.41 -17.14 -4.54
C ILE A 164 3.41 -17.25 -3.39
N TYR A 165 2.23 -16.73 -3.57
CA TYR A 165 1.11 -16.86 -2.64
C TYR A 165 0.34 -18.15 -2.98
N THR A 166 0.24 -19.08 -2.03
CA THR A 166 -0.37 -20.40 -2.26
C THR A 166 -1.85 -20.48 -1.90
N GLY A 167 -2.47 -19.37 -1.49
CA GLY A 167 -3.89 -19.32 -1.15
C GLY A 167 -4.42 -17.88 -1.05
N ASP A 168 -5.73 -17.78 -0.86
CA ASP A 168 -6.48 -16.51 -0.90
C ASP A 168 -6.57 -15.81 0.46
N THR A 169 -6.06 -16.43 1.53
CA THR A 169 -6.09 -15.88 2.88
C THR A 169 -4.76 -15.28 3.28
N ALA A 170 -4.80 -14.30 4.17
CA ALA A 170 -3.63 -13.62 4.69
C ALA A 170 -2.64 -14.54 5.43
N ASP A 171 -3.13 -15.64 5.99
CA ASP A 171 -2.34 -16.66 6.69
C ASP A 171 -1.86 -17.81 5.78
N SER A 172 -2.15 -17.71 4.48
CA SER A 172 -1.70 -18.72 3.52
C SER A 172 -0.17 -18.78 3.47
N PRO A 173 0.42 -19.96 3.41
CA PRO A 173 1.87 -20.08 3.32
C PRO A 173 2.38 -19.46 2.02
N ILE A 174 3.56 -18.87 2.10
CA ILE A 174 4.27 -18.33 0.94
C ILE A 174 5.34 -19.36 0.53
N GLU A 175 5.53 -19.51 -0.77
CA GLU A 175 6.62 -20.31 -1.32
C GLU A 175 7.69 -19.40 -1.92
N ILE A 176 8.96 -19.65 -1.55
CA ILE A 176 10.09 -18.92 -2.12
C ILE A 176 10.71 -19.81 -3.20
N GLN A 177 10.73 -19.29 -4.41
CA GLN A 177 11.20 -20.01 -5.61
C GLN A 177 12.23 -19.18 -6.39
N ASP A 178 12.82 -19.79 -7.41
CA ASP A 178 13.64 -19.06 -8.38
C ASP A 178 12.75 -18.19 -9.28
N ILE A 179 13.32 -17.09 -9.79
CA ILE A 179 12.60 -16.16 -10.65
C ILE A 179 12.14 -16.87 -11.93
N PRO A 180 10.87 -16.77 -12.31
CA PRO A 180 10.37 -17.30 -13.58
C PRO A 180 11.19 -16.80 -14.78
N ALA A 181 11.40 -17.66 -15.75
CA ALA A 181 12.28 -17.39 -16.90
C ALA A 181 11.88 -16.13 -17.69
N ASP A 182 10.57 -15.88 -17.80
CA ASP A 182 9.98 -14.71 -18.49
C ASP A 182 10.20 -13.38 -17.77
N LEU A 183 10.49 -13.41 -16.46
CA LEU A 183 10.77 -12.21 -15.65
C LEU A 183 12.26 -12.03 -15.34
N LYS A 184 13.10 -13.02 -15.66
CA LYS A 184 14.51 -12.99 -15.30
C LYS A 184 15.27 -11.83 -15.91
N GLU A 185 15.07 -11.55 -17.19
CA GLU A 185 15.69 -10.42 -17.89
C GLU A 185 15.25 -9.07 -17.29
N LYS A 186 13.96 -8.92 -16.94
CA LYS A 186 13.41 -7.71 -16.32
C LYS A 186 13.89 -7.51 -14.89
N ALA A 187 14.20 -8.58 -14.18
CA ALA A 187 14.70 -8.53 -12.81
C ALA A 187 16.19 -8.17 -12.76
N GLU A 188 16.94 -8.39 -13.84
CA GLU A 188 18.36 -8.09 -13.94
C GLU A 188 18.66 -6.68 -14.51
N GLN A 189 17.66 -6.00 -15.07
CA GLN A 189 17.74 -4.61 -15.57
C GLN A 189 17.59 -3.58 -14.45
#